data_0aeb6a6e29c511a945a2750db81e66ab
#
_entry.id   0aeb6a6e29c511a945a2750db81e66ab
#
_cell.length_a   1.000
_cell.length_b   1.000
_cell.length_c   1.000
_cell.angle_alpha   90.00
_cell.angle_beta   90.00
_cell.angle_gamma   90.00
#
_symmetry.space_group_name_H-M   'P 1'
#
loop_
_entity.id
_entity.type
_entity.pdbx_description
1 polymer ?
#
loop_
_entity_poly.entity_id
_entity_poly.type
_entity_poly.pdbx_seq_one_letter_code
_entity_poly.pdbx_strand_id
1 'polypeptide(L)'
;MVQRGLSKKDVGHGSAALSCRMAIATPLSPTSASRPRRVAVPAIMDIEASGFGRNSYPIEVGYVLPDGTSFCTLIRPQPHWTHWDETAQQIHQIPRELLMQHGRSVNEVADLLNDRLRGQVLFSDGWAHDYAWLAILYEEAERMPSFKLDTLRKLLPEDEVHAWSATKREVGASMSLPRHRASADARVLQQTWLRLTGNAPDPVAA
;
A
#
# COMPACT_ATOMS: atom_id res chain seq x y z
N MET A 1 11.42 87.20 4.33
CA MET A 1 11.08 88.24 3.36
C MET A 1 9.88 87.74 2.58
N VAL A 2 8.68 88.29 2.96
CA VAL A 2 7.71 88.97 2.06
C VAL A 2 7.04 87.97 1.06
N GLN A 3 5.83 87.80 1.06
CA GLN A 3 4.50 88.37 1.25
C GLN A 3 3.55 87.68 0.24
N ARG A 4 2.41 87.16 0.74
CA ARG A 4 1.04 87.60 0.45
C ARG A 4 0.50 87.44 -0.98
N GLY A 5 -0.69 86.85 -1.03
CA GLY A 5 -1.71 87.12 -2.05
C GLY A 5 -2.95 86.31 -1.86
N LEU A 6 -3.95 86.85 -1.18
CA LEU A 6 -5.35 86.49 -1.11
C LEU A 6 -6.13 86.83 -2.37
N SER A 7 -7.13 86.04 -2.81
CA SER A 7 -8.44 86.58 -3.27
C SER A 7 -9.35 85.37 -3.68
N LYS A 8 -10.38 85.16 -3.02
CA LYS A 8 -11.84 85.41 -3.05
C LYS A 8 -12.59 84.82 -4.25
N LYS A 9 -13.50 83.93 -3.84
CA LYS A 9 -14.93 83.71 -4.20
C LYS A 9 -15.29 83.55 -5.66
N ASP A 10 -16.02 82.48 -5.95
CA ASP A 10 -17.43 82.60 -6.27
C ASP A 10 -18.21 81.30 -6.10
N VAL A 11 -19.50 81.48 -5.78
CA VAL A 11 -20.50 80.49 -5.39
C VAL A 11 -21.26 80.02 -6.65
N GLY A 12 -21.39 78.76 -6.85
CA GLY A 12 -22.29 78.18 -7.89
C GLY A 12 -23.01 76.97 -7.40
N HIS A 13 -24.31 77.13 -7.17
CA HIS A 13 -25.30 76.13 -6.88
C HIS A 13 -25.43 75.18 -8.08
N GLY A 14 -25.44 73.85 -7.84
CA GLY A 14 -25.77 72.82 -8.87
C GLY A 14 -26.13 71.48 -8.23
N SER A 15 -27.41 71.35 -8.08
CA SER A 15 -28.31 70.17 -8.02
C SER A 15 -27.65 68.79 -7.86
N ALA A 16 -28.01 68.15 -6.76
CA ALA A 16 -27.78 66.77 -6.49
C ALA A 16 -28.60 65.84 -7.40
N ALA A 17 -27.93 64.99 -8.15
CA ALA A 17 -28.53 63.80 -8.73
C ALA A 17 -27.96 62.59 -8.03
N LEU A 18 -28.75 61.94 -7.15
CA LEU A 18 -28.44 60.66 -6.56
C LEU A 18 -28.53 59.60 -7.69
N SER A 19 -27.39 59.12 -8.16
CA SER A 19 -27.32 57.92 -8.98
C SER A 19 -27.12 56.73 -8.06
N CYS A 20 -28.17 56.01 -7.81
CA CYS A 20 -28.16 54.73 -7.12
C CYS A 20 -27.50 53.71 -8.04
N ARG A 21 -26.19 53.44 -7.85
CA ARG A 21 -25.52 52.33 -8.49
C ARG A 21 -25.86 51.06 -7.70
N MET A 22 -26.78 50.26 -8.26
CA MET A 22 -26.96 48.85 -7.83
C MET A 22 -25.62 48.12 -8.01
N ALA A 23 -25.03 47.71 -6.90
CA ALA A 23 -23.90 46.77 -6.89
C ALA A 23 -24.42 45.41 -7.37
N ILE A 24 -24.07 45.01 -8.58
CA ILE A 24 -24.24 43.66 -9.08
C ILE A 24 -23.33 42.76 -8.27
N ALA A 25 -23.89 41.96 -7.39
CA ALA A 25 -23.18 40.91 -6.66
C ALA A 25 -22.62 39.92 -7.68
N THR A 26 -21.32 39.87 -7.78
CA THR A 26 -20.60 38.82 -8.55
C THR A 26 -20.90 37.45 -7.92
N PRO A 27 -21.41 36.46 -8.67
CA PRO A 27 -21.62 35.14 -8.10
C PRO A 27 -20.27 34.57 -7.68
N LEU A 28 -20.19 34.15 -6.40
CA LEU A 28 -19.06 33.39 -5.88
C LEU A 28 -18.93 32.13 -6.71
N SER A 29 -17.82 31.98 -7.41
CA SER A 29 -17.46 30.74 -8.11
C SER A 29 -17.55 29.57 -7.13
N PRO A 30 -18.15 28.43 -7.51
CA PRO A 30 -18.20 27.28 -6.64
C PRO A 30 -16.76 26.85 -6.32
N THR A 31 -16.45 26.80 -5.03
CA THR A 31 -15.21 26.27 -4.50
C THR A 31 -14.99 24.90 -5.11
N SER A 32 -13.95 24.75 -5.92
CA SER A 32 -13.53 23.48 -6.48
C SER A 32 -13.36 22.49 -5.30
N ALA A 33 -14.33 21.59 -5.13
CA ALA A 33 -14.20 20.48 -4.22
C ALA A 33 -12.94 19.71 -4.66
N SER A 34 -11.90 19.75 -3.85
CA SER A 34 -10.68 19.01 -4.10
C SER A 34 -11.06 17.54 -4.23
N ARG A 35 -10.86 16.96 -5.42
CA ARG A 35 -10.98 15.52 -5.63
C ARG A 35 -10.20 14.83 -4.52
N PRO A 36 -10.80 13.85 -3.83
CA PRO A 36 -10.07 13.09 -2.82
C PRO A 36 -8.78 12.57 -3.48
N ARG A 37 -7.65 12.83 -2.84
CA ARG A 37 -6.35 12.38 -3.30
C ARG A 37 -6.38 10.85 -3.34
N ARG A 38 -6.43 10.25 -4.52
CA ARG A 38 -6.34 8.79 -4.66
C ARG A 38 -5.06 8.36 -3.98
N VAL A 39 -5.18 7.61 -2.92
CA VAL A 39 -4.03 6.99 -2.25
C VAL A 39 -3.48 5.94 -3.21
N ALA A 40 -2.18 5.96 -3.44
CA ALA A 40 -1.57 4.98 -4.34
C ALA A 40 -1.78 3.56 -3.80
N VAL A 41 -2.18 2.63 -4.68
CA VAL A 41 -2.35 1.23 -4.33
C VAL A 41 -1.02 0.67 -3.81
N PRO A 42 -0.96 0.03 -2.63
CA PRO A 42 0.29 -0.48 -2.10
C PRO A 42 0.74 -1.74 -2.83
N ALA A 43 2.06 -1.90 -2.98
CA ALA A 43 2.65 -3.21 -3.26
C ALA A 43 2.62 -4.04 -1.96
N ILE A 44 2.16 -5.27 -2.04
CA ILE A 44 2.04 -6.17 -0.89
C ILE A 44 2.95 -7.37 -1.08
N MET A 45 3.58 -7.83 -0.01
CA MET A 45 4.35 -9.06 0.06
C MET A 45 3.80 -9.93 1.19
N ASP A 46 3.88 -11.23 0.99
CA ASP A 46 3.54 -12.25 1.97
C ASP A 46 4.54 -13.40 1.87
N ILE A 47 4.82 -14.10 2.98
CA ILE A 47 5.79 -15.18 3.04
C ILE A 47 5.17 -16.36 3.79
N GLU A 48 5.19 -17.54 3.16
CA GLU A 48 4.92 -18.80 3.83
C GLU A 48 6.23 -19.36 4.42
N ALA A 49 6.13 -20.02 5.55
CA ALA A 49 7.29 -20.56 6.26
C ALA A 49 7.11 -22.00 6.72
N SER A 50 8.21 -22.63 7.09
CA SER A 50 8.24 -24.00 7.63
C SER A 50 7.48 -24.16 8.96
N GLY A 51 6.92 -23.08 9.48
CA GLY A 51 6.17 -22.97 10.73
C GLY A 51 6.53 -21.70 11.47
N PHE A 52 6.04 -21.57 12.70
CA PHE A 52 6.37 -20.48 13.59
C PHE A 52 7.47 -20.86 14.58
N GLY A 53 8.11 -19.86 15.17
CA GLY A 53 9.05 -20.04 16.25
C GLY A 53 10.54 -20.10 15.81
N ARG A 54 11.34 -20.56 16.74
CA ARG A 54 12.80 -20.57 16.56
C ARG A 54 13.20 -21.54 15.44
N ASN A 55 14.12 -21.09 14.59
CA ASN A 55 14.65 -21.83 13.45
C ASN A 55 13.66 -22.08 12.30
N SER A 56 12.47 -21.48 12.32
CA SER A 56 11.60 -21.45 11.14
C SER A 56 12.27 -20.67 10.00
N TYR A 57 12.00 -21.06 8.77
CA TYR A 57 12.60 -20.50 7.58
C TYR A 57 11.55 -20.30 6.47
N PRO A 58 11.78 -19.36 5.53
CA PRO A 58 10.85 -19.10 4.45
C PRO A 58 10.83 -20.23 3.43
N ILE A 59 9.64 -20.59 2.95
CA ILE A 59 9.43 -21.66 1.97
C ILE A 59 8.78 -21.17 0.67
N GLU A 60 8.01 -20.10 0.72
CA GLU A 60 7.46 -19.43 -0.44
C GLU A 60 7.45 -17.92 -0.18
N VAL A 61 7.80 -17.12 -1.17
CA VAL A 61 7.62 -15.67 -1.16
C VAL A 61 6.73 -15.26 -2.32
N GLY A 62 5.75 -14.40 -2.03
CA GLY A 62 4.86 -13.85 -3.03
C GLY A 62 4.62 -12.37 -2.85
N TYR A 63 4.29 -11.69 -3.94
CA TYR A 63 3.90 -10.29 -3.90
C TYR A 63 2.86 -9.94 -4.96
N VAL A 64 2.19 -8.81 -4.77
CA VAL A 64 1.35 -8.16 -5.76
C VAL A 64 1.75 -6.68 -5.84
N LEU A 65 1.92 -6.19 -7.07
CA LEU A 65 2.27 -4.79 -7.36
C LEU A 65 1.02 -3.91 -7.46
N PRO A 66 1.17 -2.57 -7.49
CA PRO A 66 0.04 -1.64 -7.61
C PRO A 66 -0.83 -1.82 -8.85
N ASP A 67 -0.27 -2.34 -9.93
CA ASP A 67 -0.95 -2.63 -11.20
C ASP A 67 -1.67 -4.00 -11.21
N GLY A 68 -1.62 -4.75 -10.10
CA GLY A 68 -2.17 -6.09 -9.98
C GLY A 68 -1.26 -7.22 -10.47
N THR A 69 -0.10 -6.91 -11.04
CA THR A 69 0.91 -7.92 -11.37
C THR A 69 1.31 -8.68 -10.11
N SER A 70 1.19 -10.00 -10.13
CA SER A 70 1.55 -10.86 -9.01
C SER A 70 2.60 -11.88 -9.39
N PHE A 71 3.36 -12.29 -8.38
CA PHE A 71 4.43 -13.27 -8.52
C PHE A 71 4.54 -14.09 -7.25
N CYS A 72 4.90 -15.36 -7.35
CA CYS A 72 5.38 -16.16 -6.22
C CYS A 72 6.46 -17.15 -6.68
N THR A 73 7.26 -17.59 -5.72
CA THR A 73 8.26 -18.63 -5.96
C THR A 73 8.52 -19.43 -4.69
N LEU A 74 8.68 -20.74 -4.86
CA LEU A 74 9.13 -21.63 -3.81
C LEU A 74 10.63 -21.45 -3.56
N ILE A 75 11.02 -21.61 -2.30
CA ILE A 75 12.41 -21.51 -1.84
C ILE A 75 12.88 -22.91 -1.45
N ARG A 76 13.99 -23.35 -2.03
CA ARG A 76 14.61 -24.61 -1.66
C ARG A 76 15.26 -24.48 -0.29
N PRO A 77 14.90 -25.29 0.70
CA PRO A 77 15.53 -25.28 2.00
C PRO A 77 17.02 -25.56 1.93
N GLN A 78 17.78 -24.84 2.73
CA GLN A 78 19.19 -25.12 2.92
C GLN A 78 19.39 -26.42 3.71
N PRO A 79 20.53 -27.14 3.59
CA PRO A 79 20.77 -28.40 4.29
C PRO A 79 20.62 -28.32 5.81
N HIS A 80 20.93 -27.17 6.41
CA HIS A 80 20.83 -26.93 7.85
C HIS A 80 19.46 -26.40 8.29
N TRP A 81 18.56 -26.07 7.38
CA TRP A 81 17.17 -25.68 7.65
C TRP A 81 16.33 -26.93 7.91
N THR A 82 16.34 -27.39 9.15
CA THR A 82 15.71 -28.66 9.53
C THR A 82 14.35 -28.51 10.20
N HIS A 83 13.99 -27.29 10.65
CA HIS A 83 12.70 -27.04 11.27
C HIS A 83 11.56 -27.35 10.28
N TRP A 84 10.54 -28.07 10.75
CA TRP A 84 9.34 -28.34 9.96
C TRP A 84 8.15 -28.57 10.89
N ASP A 85 7.08 -27.82 10.67
CA ASP A 85 5.83 -27.94 11.42
C ASP A 85 4.74 -28.50 10.50
N GLU A 86 4.28 -29.70 10.82
CA GLU A 86 3.22 -30.38 10.06
C GLU A 86 1.89 -29.63 10.11
N THR A 87 1.62 -28.87 11.19
CA THR A 87 0.42 -28.04 11.30
C THR A 87 0.48 -26.88 10.29
N ALA A 88 1.65 -26.25 10.15
CA ALA A 88 1.87 -25.23 9.13
C ALA A 88 1.72 -25.82 7.72
N GLN A 89 2.28 -27.02 7.47
CA GLN A 89 2.10 -27.73 6.19
C GLN A 89 0.62 -28.00 5.88
N GLN A 90 -0.18 -28.36 6.87
CA GLN A 90 -1.62 -28.55 6.67
C GLN A 90 -2.34 -27.26 6.28
N ILE A 91 -1.80 -26.11 6.65
CA ILE A 91 -2.35 -24.80 6.31
C ILE A 91 -1.95 -24.39 4.89
N HIS A 92 -0.65 -24.28 4.58
CA HIS A 92 -0.14 -23.80 3.28
C HIS A 92 -0.13 -24.88 2.19
N GLN A 93 -0.30 -26.16 2.53
CA GLN A 93 -0.38 -27.30 1.60
C GLN A 93 0.86 -27.44 0.69
N ILE A 94 2.03 -27.02 1.16
CA ILE A 94 3.31 -27.12 0.43
C ILE A 94 4.16 -28.19 1.14
N PRO A 95 4.23 -29.42 0.63
CA PRO A 95 5.08 -30.44 1.23
C PRO A 95 6.57 -30.14 1.02
N ARG A 96 7.39 -30.53 1.96
CA ARG A 96 8.83 -30.27 1.91
C ARG A 96 9.51 -30.83 0.65
N GLU A 97 9.04 -31.98 0.18
CA GLU A 97 9.53 -32.61 -1.05
C GLU A 97 9.32 -31.73 -2.27
N LEU A 98 8.23 -30.97 -2.33
CA LEU A 98 7.94 -30.04 -3.40
C LEU A 98 8.99 -28.91 -3.45
N LEU A 99 9.41 -28.43 -2.27
CA LEU A 99 10.46 -27.41 -2.17
C LEU A 99 11.81 -27.91 -2.67
N MET A 100 12.13 -29.17 -2.36
CA MET A 100 13.37 -29.79 -2.83
C MET A 100 13.39 -30.00 -4.33
N GLN A 101 12.25 -30.29 -4.95
CA GLN A 101 12.13 -30.56 -6.38
C GLN A 101 12.02 -29.28 -7.23
N HIS A 102 11.24 -28.30 -6.76
CA HIS A 102 10.83 -27.14 -7.54
C HIS A 102 11.25 -25.80 -6.94
N GLY A 103 11.76 -25.78 -5.71
CA GLY A 103 12.24 -24.57 -5.07
C GLY A 103 13.52 -24.04 -5.75
N ARG A 104 13.59 -22.72 -5.88
CA ARG A 104 14.81 -22.02 -6.30
C ARG A 104 15.78 -21.94 -5.14
N SER A 105 17.06 -21.84 -5.43
CA SER A 105 18.06 -21.54 -4.41
C SER A 105 17.82 -20.16 -3.78
N VAL A 106 18.27 -19.97 -2.55
CA VAL A 106 18.15 -18.68 -1.85
C VAL A 106 18.77 -17.53 -2.64
N ASN A 107 19.90 -17.78 -3.30
CA ASN A 107 20.58 -16.78 -4.14
C ASN A 107 19.72 -16.38 -5.35
N GLU A 108 19.16 -17.35 -6.08
CA GLU A 108 18.26 -17.07 -7.20
C GLU A 108 17.03 -16.28 -6.78
N VAL A 109 16.45 -16.59 -5.59
CA VAL A 109 15.27 -15.88 -5.07
C VAL A 109 15.66 -14.46 -4.68
N ALA A 110 16.76 -14.26 -3.95
CA ALA A 110 17.22 -12.96 -3.53
C ALA A 110 17.55 -12.04 -4.72
N ASP A 111 18.29 -12.57 -5.71
CA ASP A 111 18.63 -11.83 -6.93
C ASP A 111 17.36 -11.46 -7.72
N LEU A 112 16.41 -12.39 -7.89
CA LEU A 112 15.14 -12.16 -8.58
C LEU A 112 14.28 -11.09 -7.88
N LEU A 113 14.18 -11.13 -6.55
CA LEU A 113 13.45 -10.11 -5.79
C LEU A 113 14.13 -8.75 -5.92
N ASN A 114 15.46 -8.70 -5.83
CA ASN A 114 16.22 -7.47 -6.00
C ASN A 114 16.05 -6.84 -7.38
N ASP A 115 16.01 -7.64 -8.42
CA ASP A 115 15.83 -7.15 -9.79
C ASP A 115 14.43 -6.58 -10.01
N ARG A 116 13.40 -7.28 -9.52
CA ARG A 116 12.00 -6.92 -9.77
C ARG A 116 11.48 -5.82 -8.86
N LEU A 117 11.99 -5.72 -7.64
CA LEU A 117 11.46 -4.84 -6.59
C LEU A 117 12.37 -3.67 -6.25
N ARG A 118 13.42 -3.45 -7.03
CA ARG A 118 14.42 -2.39 -6.79
C ARG A 118 13.78 -1.03 -6.51
N GLY A 119 14.13 -0.46 -5.35
CA GLY A 119 13.67 0.86 -4.93
C GLY A 119 12.22 0.92 -4.46
N GLN A 120 11.48 -0.18 -4.49
CA GLN A 120 10.09 -0.23 -4.05
C GLN A 120 9.98 -0.33 -2.53
N VAL A 121 8.80 0.04 -2.01
CA VAL A 121 8.37 -0.25 -0.65
C VAL A 121 7.18 -1.18 -0.74
N LEU A 122 7.30 -2.38 -0.19
CA LEU A 122 6.24 -3.34 -0.07
C LEU A 122 5.72 -3.35 1.37
N PHE A 123 4.50 -3.82 1.55
CA PHE A 123 3.84 -3.86 2.84
C PHE A 123 3.33 -5.27 3.14
N SER A 124 3.30 -5.63 4.43
CA SER A 124 2.76 -6.89 4.93
C SER A 124 1.91 -6.64 6.18
N ASP A 125 0.90 -7.43 6.42
CA ASP A 125 0.12 -7.38 7.67
C ASP A 125 0.76 -8.22 8.78
N GLY A 126 1.50 -9.27 8.43
CA GLY A 126 2.34 -10.08 9.30
C GLY A 126 3.79 -9.59 9.44
N TRP A 127 4.04 -8.30 9.28
CA TRP A 127 5.36 -7.70 9.08
C TRP A 127 6.48 -8.27 9.98
N ALA A 128 6.22 -8.51 11.25
CA ALA A 128 7.25 -8.99 12.18
C ALA A 128 7.79 -10.38 11.78
N HIS A 129 6.92 -11.25 11.28
CA HIS A 129 7.26 -12.59 10.82
C HIS A 129 7.85 -12.54 9.41
N ASP A 130 7.19 -11.88 8.49
CA ASP A 130 7.64 -11.77 7.10
C ASP A 130 9.00 -11.10 7.00
N TYR A 131 9.24 -10.05 7.81
CA TYR A 131 10.54 -9.40 7.86
C TYR A 131 11.63 -10.34 8.39
N ALA A 132 11.33 -11.13 9.43
CA ALA A 132 12.28 -12.08 9.99
C ALA A 132 12.63 -13.17 8.97
N TRP A 133 11.66 -13.75 8.29
CA TRP A 133 11.89 -14.76 7.25
C TRP A 133 12.58 -14.18 6.02
N LEU A 134 12.26 -12.96 5.62
CA LEU A 134 12.97 -12.26 4.55
C LEU A 134 14.43 -12.01 4.93
N ALA A 135 14.70 -11.63 6.19
CA ALA A 135 16.06 -11.45 6.67
C ALA A 135 16.86 -12.76 6.63
N ILE A 136 16.26 -13.88 7.05
CA ILE A 136 16.88 -15.22 6.96
C ILE A 136 17.21 -15.57 5.50
N LEU A 137 16.32 -15.31 4.56
CA LEU A 137 16.56 -15.54 3.12
C LEU A 137 17.78 -14.75 2.63
N TYR A 138 17.84 -13.47 2.97
CA TYR A 138 18.88 -12.57 2.49
C TYR A 138 20.24 -12.80 3.18
N GLU A 139 20.22 -13.16 4.47
CA GLU A 139 21.40 -13.56 5.21
C GLU A 139 22.04 -14.83 4.59
N GLU A 140 21.22 -15.83 4.34
CA GLU A 140 21.66 -17.08 3.72
C GLU A 140 22.13 -16.89 2.27
N ALA A 141 21.55 -15.98 1.54
CA ALA A 141 21.96 -15.64 0.19
C ALA A 141 23.24 -14.76 0.16
N GLU A 142 23.71 -14.26 1.29
CA GLU A 142 24.79 -13.26 1.38
C GLU A 142 24.49 -12.02 0.49
N ARG A 143 23.24 -11.53 0.52
CA ARG A 143 22.75 -10.39 -0.25
C ARG A 143 22.11 -9.35 0.65
N MET A 144 21.93 -8.15 0.11
CA MET A 144 21.14 -7.11 0.75
C MET A 144 19.90 -6.82 -0.09
N PRO A 145 18.70 -6.63 0.53
CA PRO A 145 17.51 -6.25 -0.19
C PRO A 145 17.68 -4.88 -0.87
N SER A 146 17.29 -4.77 -2.15
CA SER A 146 17.25 -3.51 -2.88
C SER A 146 15.90 -2.79 -2.78
N PHE A 147 15.00 -3.29 -1.97
CA PHE A 147 13.66 -2.80 -1.66
C PHE A 147 13.45 -2.75 -0.14
N LYS A 148 12.30 -2.24 0.31
CA LYS A 148 11.95 -2.20 1.73
C LYS A 148 10.66 -2.98 1.97
N LEU A 149 10.59 -3.68 3.10
CA LEU A 149 9.35 -4.26 3.62
C LEU A 149 8.92 -3.48 4.87
N ASP A 150 7.69 -2.98 4.87
CA ASP A 150 7.12 -2.22 5.97
C ASP A 150 5.75 -2.78 6.38
N THR A 151 5.22 -2.32 7.51
CA THR A 151 3.93 -2.78 8.00
C THR A 151 2.78 -2.10 7.26
N LEU A 152 1.82 -2.89 6.78
CA LEU A 152 0.60 -2.41 6.13
C LEU A 152 -0.26 -1.54 7.05
N ARG A 153 -0.14 -1.74 8.38
CA ARG A 153 -0.82 -0.93 9.38
C ARG A 153 -0.57 0.58 9.24
N LYS A 154 0.60 0.99 8.75
CA LYS A 154 0.93 2.40 8.51
C LYS A 154 0.06 3.07 7.43
N LEU A 155 -0.54 2.28 6.57
CA LEU A 155 -1.37 2.75 5.46
C LEU A 155 -2.87 2.74 5.79
N LEU A 156 -3.25 2.22 6.96
CA LEU A 156 -4.65 2.14 7.37
C LEU A 156 -5.01 3.37 8.22
N PRO A 157 -6.14 4.02 7.93
CA PRO A 157 -6.73 4.99 8.84
C PRO A 157 -7.01 4.34 10.20
N GLU A 158 -6.91 5.10 11.29
CA GLU A 158 -7.09 4.57 12.65
C GLU A 158 -8.47 3.95 12.87
N ASP A 159 -9.50 4.54 12.31
CA ASP A 159 -10.89 4.07 12.36
C ASP A 159 -11.10 2.76 11.57
N GLU A 160 -10.29 2.49 10.56
CA GLU A 160 -10.39 1.28 9.74
C GLU A 160 -9.60 0.09 10.30
N VAL A 161 -8.69 0.31 11.23
CA VAL A 161 -7.88 -0.77 11.85
C VAL A 161 -8.78 -1.84 12.49
N HIS A 162 -9.89 -1.45 13.11
CA HIS A 162 -10.82 -2.38 13.74
C HIS A 162 -11.58 -3.24 12.74
N ALA A 163 -11.84 -2.73 11.55
CA ALA A 163 -12.55 -3.44 10.49
C ALA A 163 -11.64 -4.41 9.70
N TRP A 164 -10.32 -4.27 9.82
CA TRP A 164 -9.33 -5.03 9.03
C TRP A 164 -9.59 -6.53 9.01
N SER A 165 -9.66 -7.17 10.18
CA SER A 165 -9.78 -8.63 10.28
C SER A 165 -11.10 -9.16 9.73
N ALA A 166 -12.20 -8.43 9.90
CA ALA A 166 -13.51 -8.79 9.37
C ALA A 166 -13.51 -8.67 7.84
N THR A 167 -13.06 -7.53 7.32
CA THR A 167 -13.00 -7.28 5.87
C THR A 167 -12.05 -8.25 5.17
N LYS A 168 -10.89 -8.57 5.76
CA LYS A 168 -9.95 -9.56 5.23
C LYS A 168 -10.61 -10.93 5.06
N ARG A 169 -11.40 -11.38 6.04
CA ARG A 169 -12.14 -12.66 5.93
C ARG A 169 -13.18 -12.63 4.83
N GLU A 170 -13.94 -11.55 4.71
CA GLU A 170 -14.96 -11.39 3.66
C GLU A 170 -14.32 -11.36 2.26
N VAL A 171 -13.25 -10.59 2.08
CA VAL A 171 -12.50 -10.53 0.83
C VAL A 171 -11.94 -11.90 0.49
N GLY A 172 -11.28 -12.56 1.42
CA GLY A 172 -10.73 -13.90 1.22
C GLY A 172 -11.79 -14.94 0.87
N ALA A 173 -13.00 -14.83 1.44
CA ALA A 173 -14.12 -15.71 1.10
C ALA A 173 -14.71 -15.44 -0.30
N SER A 174 -14.67 -14.16 -0.75
CA SER A 174 -15.19 -13.77 -2.06
C SER A 174 -14.24 -14.06 -3.22
N MET A 175 -12.94 -14.20 -2.94
CA MET A 175 -11.91 -14.49 -3.94
C MET A 175 -11.73 -16.02 -4.05
N SER A 176 -11.98 -16.57 -5.24
CA SER A 176 -11.75 -17.99 -5.54
C SER A 176 -10.26 -18.29 -5.74
N LEU A 177 -9.41 -17.87 -4.81
CA LEU A 177 -7.96 -18.10 -4.85
C LEU A 177 -7.57 -19.26 -3.95
N PRO A 178 -6.51 -20.02 -4.29
CA PRO A 178 -5.91 -20.96 -3.36
C PRO A 178 -5.48 -20.21 -2.09
N ARG A 179 -5.98 -20.61 -0.94
CA ARG A 179 -5.61 -20.00 0.35
C ARG A 179 -4.23 -20.48 0.78
N HIS A 180 -3.57 -19.66 1.58
CA HIS A 180 -2.25 -19.96 2.12
C HIS A 180 -1.21 -20.24 1.03
N ARG A 181 -1.21 -19.38 0.02
CA ARG A 181 -0.18 -19.24 -1.00
C ARG A 181 0.22 -17.78 -1.04
N ALA A 182 1.48 -17.50 -0.87
CA ALA A 182 1.99 -16.15 -0.63
C ALA A 182 1.45 -15.10 -1.63
N SER A 183 1.39 -15.39 -2.93
CA SER A 183 0.83 -14.42 -3.90
C SER A 183 -0.69 -14.25 -3.81
N ALA A 184 -1.42 -15.28 -3.40
CA ALA A 184 -2.86 -15.23 -3.21
C ALA A 184 -3.20 -14.41 -1.96
N ASP A 185 -2.48 -14.65 -0.86
CA ASP A 185 -2.67 -13.92 0.38
C ASP A 185 -2.25 -12.46 0.24
N ALA A 186 -1.15 -12.15 -0.47
CA ALA A 186 -0.80 -10.79 -0.84
C ALA A 186 -1.92 -10.06 -1.63
N ARG A 187 -2.62 -10.76 -2.54
CA ARG A 187 -3.79 -10.21 -3.24
C ARG A 187 -4.97 -9.96 -2.32
N VAL A 188 -5.27 -10.88 -1.40
CA VAL A 188 -6.33 -10.69 -0.40
C VAL A 188 -6.04 -9.45 0.44
N LEU A 189 -4.81 -9.27 0.89
CA LEU A 189 -4.39 -8.09 1.66
C LEU A 189 -4.57 -6.80 0.87
N GLN A 190 -4.15 -6.77 -0.40
CA GLN A 190 -4.29 -5.59 -1.26
C GLN A 190 -5.75 -5.24 -1.51
N GLN A 191 -6.60 -6.23 -1.81
CA GLN A 191 -8.04 -6.00 -2.01
C GLN A 191 -8.75 -5.58 -0.72
N THR A 192 -8.32 -6.11 0.43
CA THR A 192 -8.82 -5.67 1.74
C THR A 192 -8.51 -4.19 1.97
N TRP A 193 -7.27 -3.78 1.71
CA TRP A 193 -6.86 -2.38 1.82
C TRP A 193 -7.64 -1.47 0.87
N LEU A 194 -7.80 -1.87 -0.40
CA LEU A 194 -8.59 -1.13 -1.38
C LEU A 194 -10.04 -0.94 -0.93
N ARG A 195 -10.66 -1.98 -0.39
CA ARG A 195 -12.04 -1.95 0.11
C ARG A 195 -12.20 -1.01 1.30
N LEU A 196 -11.30 -1.05 2.26
CA LEU A 196 -11.34 -0.20 3.45
C LEU A 196 -11.07 1.26 3.15
N THR A 197 -10.16 1.56 2.23
CA THR A 197 -9.80 2.94 1.89
C THR A 197 -10.68 3.58 0.83
N GLY A 198 -11.73 2.90 0.38
CA GLY A 198 -12.63 3.38 -0.68
C GLY A 198 -11.97 3.51 -2.05
N ASN A 199 -10.78 2.92 -2.23
CA ASN A 199 -10.06 2.90 -3.50
C ASN A 199 -10.34 1.64 -4.34
N ALA A 200 -11.29 0.79 -3.92
CA ALA A 200 -11.69 -0.35 -4.73
C ALA A 200 -12.13 0.14 -6.12
N PRO A 201 -11.68 -0.47 -7.22
CA PRO A 201 -12.26 -0.19 -8.51
C PRO A 201 -13.76 -0.49 -8.43
N ASP A 202 -14.57 0.40 -9.00
CA ASP A 202 -16.00 0.13 -9.14
C ASP A 202 -16.16 -1.29 -9.71
N PRO A 203 -17.07 -2.12 -9.15
CA PRO A 203 -17.32 -3.41 -9.75
C PRO A 203 -17.75 -3.15 -11.19
N VAL A 204 -16.90 -3.51 -12.14
CA VAL A 204 -17.21 -3.43 -13.56
C VAL A 204 -18.49 -4.21 -13.72
N ALA A 205 -19.56 -3.52 -14.08
CA ALA A 205 -20.84 -4.14 -14.41
C ALA A 205 -20.57 -5.16 -15.51
N ALA A 206 -20.69 -6.45 -15.13
CA ALA A 206 -20.57 -7.58 -16.03
C ALA A 206 -21.83 -7.69 -16.89
#